data_82dfbbf12c091b52e56edec3ee45d390
#
_entry.id   82dfbbf12c091b52e56edec3ee45d390
#
_cell.length_a   1.000
_cell.length_b   1.000
_cell.length_c   1.000
_cell.angle_alpha   90.00
_cell.angle_beta   90.00
_cell.angle_gamma   90.00
#
_symmetry.space_group_name_H-M   'P 1'
#
loop_
_entity.id
_entity.type
_entity.pdbx_description
1 polymer ?
#
loop_
_entity_poly.entity_id
_entity_poly.type
_entity_poly.pdbx_seq_one_letter_code
_entity_poly.pdbx_strand_id
1 'polypeptide(L)'
;MSYKIGFVMDQIAGHVTNYHNMRDVVPLDPELEATWHEIHYYKSGGWIEQLRERILPFMPTYATGIMRGAWEAHKALRGGTYDALFSNASIGVFFTRTFRRIPTMIDFDSTPLQIDQMDAYNSSADPKPIAAFKWRLTHDMMHSATLLQAWSRWAKQSAVDDYGIPAEMIVVNPPGVNLGFWRPNPTLRSSSAPHPSKVLFVGADFRRKGGDLLLEWYKRQRPENVELHIVTREPVDSGPGVYVYHNIQPNSDQLIGLYQSSDLFVLPSLAECFGIATVEAMAAGLPVIASDVGGTADIIEPERNGFIVPANDVAALSCAIATILGDATCLRNMGAQSRLLAEERFDLRKNTQHTFNYLKQIAAARLPHHIPVQIERSR
;
A
#
# COMPACT_ATOMS: atom_id res chain seq x y z
N MET A 1 -28.74 -6.30 14.49
CA MET A 1 -28.00 -5.36 15.38
C MET A 1 -26.96 -4.68 14.53
N SER A 2 -26.82 -3.36 14.61
CA SER A 2 -25.71 -2.68 13.93
C SER A 2 -24.55 -2.50 14.89
N TYR A 3 -23.31 -2.65 14.38
CA TYR A 3 -22.07 -2.44 15.13
C TYR A 3 -21.54 -1.05 14.83
N LYS A 4 -21.23 -0.28 15.88
CA LYS A 4 -20.61 1.04 15.78
C LYS A 4 -19.10 0.92 15.69
N ILE A 5 -18.53 1.12 14.51
CA ILE A 5 -17.10 0.98 14.25
C ILE A 5 -16.47 2.34 14.02
N GLY A 6 -15.45 2.66 14.81
CA GLY A 6 -14.63 3.86 14.61
C GLY A 6 -13.42 3.54 13.74
N PHE A 7 -13.32 4.18 12.58
CA PHE A 7 -12.18 4.08 11.67
C PHE A 7 -11.26 5.27 11.88
N VAL A 8 -10.06 5.04 12.40
CA VAL A 8 -9.03 6.05 12.65
C VAL A 8 -7.92 5.85 11.63
N MET A 9 -7.98 6.60 10.54
CA MET A 9 -7.16 6.34 9.37
C MET A 9 -6.27 7.53 9.02
N ASP A 10 -4.98 7.28 8.91
CA ASP A 10 -4.03 8.30 8.46
C ASP A 10 -4.15 8.56 6.96
N GLN A 11 -3.85 9.79 6.58
CA GLN A 11 -3.96 10.28 5.21
C GLN A 11 -2.57 10.35 4.58
N ILE A 12 -1.87 9.17 4.53
CA ILE A 12 -0.52 9.06 3.96
C ILE A 12 -0.51 7.98 2.85
N ALA A 13 0.11 8.32 1.72
CA ALA A 13 0.45 7.40 0.63
C ALA A 13 -0.68 6.39 0.29
N GLY A 14 -0.40 5.09 0.35
CA GLY A 14 -1.34 4.01 0.04
C GLY A 14 -2.54 3.93 1.00
N HIS A 15 -2.41 4.43 2.23
CA HIS A 15 -3.51 4.45 3.19
C HIS A 15 -4.67 5.35 2.74
N VAL A 16 -4.39 6.44 2.01
CA VAL A 16 -5.43 7.30 1.41
C VAL A 16 -6.28 6.51 0.41
N THR A 17 -5.64 5.74 -0.45
CA THR A 17 -6.34 4.89 -1.43
C THR A 17 -7.17 3.82 -0.70
N ASN A 18 -6.60 3.15 0.30
CA ASN A 18 -7.31 2.15 1.09
C ASN A 18 -8.50 2.76 1.84
N TYR A 19 -8.34 3.95 2.42
CA TYR A 19 -9.42 4.69 3.08
C TYR A 19 -10.61 4.93 2.13
N HIS A 20 -10.37 5.50 0.96
CA HIS A 20 -11.44 5.77 -0.02
C HIS A 20 -12.09 4.46 -0.48
N ASN A 21 -11.29 3.46 -0.80
CA ASN A 21 -11.77 2.16 -1.23
C ASN A 21 -12.67 1.48 -0.18
N MET A 22 -12.26 1.44 1.09
CA MET A 22 -13.07 0.88 2.16
C MET A 22 -14.38 1.64 2.39
N ARG A 23 -14.32 2.98 2.30
CA ARG A 23 -15.47 3.85 2.48
C ARG A 23 -16.55 3.61 1.42
N ASP A 24 -16.16 3.30 0.18
CA ASP A 24 -17.08 2.97 -0.90
C ASP A 24 -17.81 1.63 -0.69
N VAL A 25 -17.23 0.73 0.11
CA VAL A 25 -17.81 -0.60 0.38
C VAL A 25 -18.72 -0.59 1.61
N VAL A 26 -18.52 0.28 2.60
CA VAL A 26 -19.34 0.36 3.83
C VAL A 26 -20.84 0.38 3.56
N PRO A 27 -21.38 1.15 2.59
CA PRO A 27 -22.83 1.16 2.34
C PRO A 27 -23.43 -0.19 1.94
N LEU A 28 -22.57 -1.16 1.57
CA LEU A 28 -23.00 -2.51 1.21
C LEU A 28 -23.18 -3.44 2.42
N ASP A 29 -22.72 -3.02 3.62
CA ASP A 29 -22.86 -3.78 4.87
C ASP A 29 -23.85 -3.09 5.82
N PRO A 30 -25.14 -3.53 5.86
CA PRO A 30 -26.18 -2.88 6.64
C PRO A 30 -26.04 -3.10 8.16
N GLU A 31 -25.15 -3.99 8.59
CA GLU A 31 -24.88 -4.25 10.00
C GLU A 31 -23.78 -3.34 10.57
N LEU A 32 -23.18 -2.47 9.73
CA LEU A 32 -22.03 -1.66 10.10
C LEU A 32 -22.38 -0.16 10.10
N GLU A 33 -22.31 0.47 11.27
CA GLU A 33 -22.39 1.92 11.44
C GLU A 33 -20.97 2.48 11.56
N ALA A 34 -20.43 2.99 10.42
CA ALA A 34 -19.05 3.45 10.36
C ALA A 34 -18.93 4.94 10.70
N THR A 35 -18.03 5.27 11.62
CA THR A 35 -17.60 6.64 11.89
C THR A 35 -16.15 6.81 11.42
N TRP A 36 -15.91 7.70 10.47
CA TRP A 36 -14.61 7.91 9.87
C TRP A 36 -13.89 9.10 10.47
N HIS A 37 -12.64 8.87 10.90
CA HIS A 37 -11.75 9.88 11.43
C HIS A 37 -10.49 9.94 10.56
N GLU A 38 -10.43 10.96 9.71
CA GLU A 38 -9.27 11.24 8.87
C GLU A 38 -8.20 11.94 9.70
N ILE A 39 -7.00 11.36 9.76
CA ILE A 39 -5.90 11.89 10.54
C ILE A 39 -4.84 12.44 9.59
N HIS A 40 -4.66 13.75 9.63
CA HIS A 40 -3.68 14.45 8.83
C HIS A 40 -2.46 14.81 9.65
N TYR A 41 -1.30 14.26 9.34
CA TYR A 41 -0.03 14.60 10.01
C TYR A 41 0.45 16.00 9.66
N TYR A 42 0.15 16.50 8.47
CA TYR A 42 0.58 17.80 7.99
C TYR A 42 -0.62 18.65 7.56
N LYS A 43 -0.64 19.90 8.01
CA LYS A 43 -1.62 20.88 7.55
C LYS A 43 -0.90 22.20 7.33
N SER A 44 -0.77 22.62 6.08
CA SER A 44 -0.14 23.91 5.77
C SER A 44 -0.78 25.04 6.59
N GLY A 45 0.04 25.83 7.27
CA GLY A 45 -0.44 26.93 8.14
C GLY A 45 -1.10 26.50 9.45
N GLY A 46 -1.00 25.22 9.86
CA GLY A 46 -1.50 24.75 11.15
C GLY A 46 -0.75 25.36 12.35
N TRP A 47 -1.41 25.42 13.51
CA TRP A 47 -0.81 26.02 14.71
C TRP A 47 0.44 25.27 15.22
N ILE A 48 0.49 23.94 15.04
CA ILE A 48 1.65 23.12 15.42
C ILE A 48 2.84 23.43 14.51
N GLU A 49 2.60 23.57 13.21
CA GLU A 49 3.61 23.94 12.22
C GLU A 49 4.14 25.35 12.50
N GLN A 50 3.26 26.30 12.80
CA GLN A 50 3.66 27.66 13.19
C GLN A 50 4.47 27.68 14.50
N LEU A 51 4.08 26.88 15.50
CA LEU A 51 4.81 26.73 16.76
C LEU A 51 6.21 26.15 16.51
N ARG A 52 6.32 25.11 15.67
CA ARG A 52 7.61 24.55 15.27
C ARG A 52 8.51 25.60 14.64
N GLU A 53 8.01 26.30 13.63
CA GLU A 53 8.79 27.31 12.91
C GLU A 53 9.29 28.46 13.78
N ARG A 54 8.49 28.86 14.77
CA ARG A 54 8.80 29.99 15.64
C ARG A 54 9.61 29.65 16.91
N ILE A 55 9.35 28.50 17.51
CA ILE A 55 9.85 28.15 18.85
C ILE A 55 10.77 26.94 18.86
N LEU A 56 10.53 25.95 17.95
CA LEU A 56 11.23 24.68 17.92
C LEU A 56 11.75 24.34 16.51
N PRO A 57 12.54 25.24 15.86
CA PRO A 57 12.98 25.04 14.48
C PRO A 57 13.90 23.82 14.30
N PHE A 58 14.50 23.32 15.41
CA PHE A 58 15.33 22.11 15.43
C PHE A 58 14.52 20.81 15.49
N MET A 59 13.21 20.88 15.75
CA MET A 59 12.37 19.70 15.82
C MET A 59 12.06 19.18 14.42
N PRO A 60 12.33 17.89 14.11
CA PRO A 60 12.03 17.33 12.81
C PRO A 60 10.55 17.43 12.45
N THR A 61 10.25 17.67 11.18
CA THR A 61 8.86 17.83 10.70
C THR A 61 8.00 16.60 10.97
N TYR A 62 8.59 15.40 10.88
CA TYR A 62 7.88 14.16 11.18
C TYR A 62 7.43 14.06 12.64
N ALA A 63 8.24 14.54 13.59
CA ALA A 63 7.89 14.49 15.02
C ALA A 63 6.68 15.37 15.33
N THR A 64 6.61 16.56 14.75
CA THR A 64 5.45 17.45 14.89
C THR A 64 4.22 16.88 14.18
N GLY A 65 4.41 16.21 13.05
CA GLY A 65 3.34 15.49 12.36
C GLY A 65 2.72 14.39 13.22
N ILE A 66 3.55 13.55 13.85
CA ILE A 66 3.10 12.50 14.76
C ILE A 66 2.34 13.09 15.96
N MET A 67 2.85 14.15 16.60
CA MET A 67 2.17 14.83 17.71
C MET A 67 0.79 15.37 17.29
N ARG A 68 0.72 15.95 16.08
CA ARG A 68 -0.53 16.43 15.52
C ARG A 68 -1.51 15.28 15.27
N GLY A 69 -1.08 14.21 14.60
CA GLY A 69 -1.92 13.03 14.35
C GLY A 69 -2.46 12.43 15.64
N ALA A 70 -1.62 12.32 16.68
CA ALA A 70 -2.05 11.88 17.99
C ALA A 70 -3.11 12.79 18.62
N TRP A 71 -2.95 14.11 18.50
CA TRP A 71 -3.93 15.07 19.01
C TRP A 71 -5.27 14.99 18.26
N GLU A 72 -5.25 14.91 16.94
CA GLU A 72 -6.46 14.75 16.11
C GLU A 72 -7.19 13.44 16.46
N ALA A 73 -6.48 12.32 16.53
CA ALA A 73 -7.05 11.03 16.91
C ALA A 73 -7.63 11.04 18.35
N HIS A 74 -6.93 11.70 19.30
CA HIS A 74 -7.45 11.85 20.65
C HIS A 74 -8.77 12.65 20.69
N LYS A 75 -8.85 13.74 19.94
CA LYS A 75 -10.06 14.55 19.80
C LYS A 75 -11.20 13.71 19.17
N ALA A 76 -10.88 12.95 18.14
CA ALA A 76 -11.81 12.09 17.42
C ALA A 76 -12.44 11.01 18.33
N LEU A 77 -11.63 10.38 19.18
CA LEU A 77 -12.07 9.28 20.04
C LEU A 77 -12.76 9.73 21.34
N ARG A 78 -12.60 11.00 21.75
CA ARG A 78 -13.15 11.51 23.04
C ARG A 78 -14.68 11.55 23.13
N GLY A 79 -15.39 11.64 22.02
CA GLY A 79 -16.85 11.84 21.99
C GLY A 79 -17.65 10.64 21.49
N GLY A 80 -17.00 9.57 21.05
CA GLY A 80 -17.64 8.42 20.45
C GLY A 80 -17.76 7.23 21.40
N THR A 81 -18.86 6.48 21.26
CA THR A 81 -18.99 5.13 21.80
C THR A 81 -18.89 4.16 20.65
N TYR A 82 -17.90 3.27 20.67
CA TYR A 82 -17.63 2.30 19.62
C TYR A 82 -17.67 0.89 20.17
N ASP A 83 -18.22 -0.04 19.39
CA ASP A 83 -18.16 -1.47 19.70
C ASP A 83 -16.79 -2.05 19.34
N ALA A 84 -16.15 -1.52 18.28
CA ALA A 84 -14.74 -1.78 17.94
C ALA A 84 -14.11 -0.59 17.21
N LEU A 85 -12.77 -0.61 17.13
CA LEU A 85 -11.97 0.35 16.38
C LEU A 85 -11.17 -0.35 15.28
N PHE A 86 -11.01 0.35 14.16
CA PHE A 86 -10.02 0.06 13.14
C PHE A 86 -9.01 1.21 13.11
N SER A 87 -7.72 0.93 13.19
CA SER A 87 -6.69 1.97 13.24
C SER A 87 -5.47 1.58 12.44
N ASN A 88 -4.91 2.52 11.68
CA ASN A 88 -3.57 2.33 11.12
C ASN A 88 -2.51 2.35 12.23
N ALA A 89 -1.45 1.55 12.06
CA ALA A 89 -0.43 1.34 13.09
C ALA A 89 0.31 2.62 13.49
N SER A 90 0.60 3.52 12.55
CA SER A 90 1.37 4.74 12.78
C SER A 90 0.76 5.67 13.85
N ILE A 91 -0.56 5.68 13.98
CA ILE A 91 -1.28 6.49 14.98
C ILE A 91 -1.39 5.76 16.31
N GLY A 92 -1.49 4.44 16.25
CA GLY A 92 -1.86 3.58 17.38
C GLY A 92 -0.93 3.66 18.59
N VAL A 93 0.34 4.03 18.40
CA VAL A 93 1.36 4.04 19.46
C VAL A 93 1.01 4.87 20.69
N PHE A 94 0.11 5.84 20.54
CA PHE A 94 -0.35 6.70 21.65
C PHE A 94 -1.67 6.25 22.30
N PHE A 95 -2.31 5.20 21.79
CA PHE A 95 -3.67 4.79 22.15
C PHE A 95 -3.76 3.42 22.81
N THR A 96 -2.66 2.86 23.30
CA THR A 96 -2.62 1.52 23.93
C THR A 96 -3.65 1.34 25.05
N ARG A 97 -3.92 2.38 25.86
CA ARG A 97 -4.96 2.35 26.90
C ARG A 97 -6.37 2.28 26.30
N THR A 98 -6.61 2.96 25.19
CA THR A 98 -7.90 2.94 24.49
C THR A 98 -8.11 1.59 23.85
N PHE A 99 -7.09 1.02 23.19
CA PHE A 99 -7.14 -0.28 22.52
C PHE A 99 -7.35 -1.44 23.50
N ARG A 100 -6.89 -1.33 24.74
CA ARG A 100 -7.20 -2.29 25.80
C ARG A 100 -8.64 -2.21 26.34
N ARG A 101 -9.35 -1.11 26.09
CA ARG A 101 -10.74 -0.90 26.56
C ARG A 101 -11.78 -1.15 25.48
N ILE A 102 -11.44 -0.83 24.24
CA ILE A 102 -12.30 -1.00 23.08
C ILE A 102 -11.61 -2.02 22.17
N PRO A 103 -12.27 -3.13 21.80
CA PRO A 103 -11.74 -4.10 20.86
C PRO A 103 -11.20 -3.38 19.61
N THR A 104 -9.93 -3.59 19.29
CA THR A 104 -9.26 -2.83 18.22
C THR A 104 -8.55 -3.74 17.26
N MET A 105 -8.79 -3.50 15.99
CA MET A 105 -8.04 -4.07 14.87
C MET A 105 -7.02 -3.03 14.36
N ILE A 106 -5.74 -3.40 14.35
CA ILE A 106 -4.67 -2.53 13.83
C ILE A 106 -4.25 -3.03 12.45
N ASP A 107 -4.27 -2.11 11.48
CA ASP A 107 -3.92 -2.34 10.08
C ASP A 107 -2.54 -1.79 9.77
N PHE A 108 -1.69 -2.59 9.09
CA PHE A 108 -0.32 -2.19 8.77
C PHE A 108 0.21 -2.87 7.50
N ASP A 109 0.97 -2.11 6.72
CA ASP A 109 1.68 -2.56 5.52
C ASP A 109 3.13 -2.97 5.81
N SER A 110 3.67 -2.49 6.94
CA SER A 110 5.05 -2.71 7.39
C SER A 110 5.18 -2.41 8.87
N THR A 111 6.25 -2.88 9.49
CA THR A 111 6.66 -2.45 10.82
C THR A 111 7.70 -1.32 10.74
N PRO A 112 7.84 -0.47 11.79
CA PRO A 112 8.90 0.54 11.81
C PRO A 112 10.30 -0.04 11.63
N LEU A 113 10.56 -1.25 12.13
CA LEU A 113 11.86 -1.89 11.96
C LEU A 113 12.13 -2.23 10.49
N GLN A 114 11.12 -2.70 9.75
CA GLN A 114 11.24 -2.95 8.31
C GLN A 114 11.50 -1.66 7.53
N ILE A 115 10.84 -0.56 7.90
CA ILE A 115 11.09 0.75 7.29
C ILE A 115 12.52 1.23 7.56
N ASP A 116 12.99 1.08 8.80
CA ASP A 116 14.35 1.51 9.22
C ASP A 116 15.44 0.66 8.52
N GLN A 117 15.13 -0.54 8.04
CA GLN A 117 16.04 -1.41 7.27
C GLN A 117 16.08 -1.09 5.77
N MET A 118 15.19 -0.25 5.27
CA MET A 118 15.17 0.16 3.87
C MET A 118 15.85 1.53 3.70
N ASP A 119 17.08 1.54 3.19
CA ASP A 119 17.89 2.76 3.01
C ASP A 119 17.16 3.88 2.25
N ALA A 120 16.29 3.52 1.30
CA ALA A 120 15.54 4.49 0.50
C ALA A 120 14.41 5.19 1.28
N TYR A 121 14.01 4.67 2.44
CA TYR A 121 13.11 5.36 3.37
C TYR A 121 13.87 6.11 4.45
N ASN A 122 15.00 5.55 4.90
CA ASN A 122 15.76 6.09 6.02
C ASN A 122 17.27 6.05 5.72
N SER A 123 17.81 7.18 5.30
CA SER A 123 19.23 7.31 4.94
C SER A 123 20.20 7.27 6.13
N SER A 124 19.70 7.28 7.37
CA SER A 124 20.52 7.22 8.58
C SER A 124 19.80 6.43 9.68
N ALA A 125 20.45 5.41 10.22
CA ALA A 125 19.93 4.66 11.34
C ALA A 125 19.70 5.55 12.57
N ASP A 126 18.58 5.38 13.24
CA ASP A 126 18.30 6.06 14.50
C ASP A 126 19.36 5.73 15.57
N PRO A 127 19.76 6.66 16.42
CA PRO A 127 20.54 6.35 17.62
C PRO A 127 19.89 5.24 18.46
N LYS A 128 20.69 4.33 18.99
CA LYS A 128 20.19 3.14 19.73
C LYS A 128 19.09 3.43 20.75
N PRO A 129 19.14 4.51 21.57
CA PRO A 129 18.04 4.82 22.52
C PRO A 129 16.73 5.16 21.81
N ILE A 130 16.80 5.85 20.68
CA ILE A 130 15.61 6.23 19.89
C ILE A 130 14.99 5.00 19.22
N ALA A 131 15.83 4.16 18.61
CA ALA A 131 15.39 2.90 18.01
C ALA A 131 14.73 1.97 19.05
N ALA A 132 15.33 1.82 20.25
CA ALA A 132 14.75 1.05 21.33
C ALA A 132 13.42 1.63 21.84
N PHE A 133 13.29 2.96 21.89
CA PHE A 133 12.05 3.62 22.27
C PHE A 133 10.95 3.43 21.22
N LYS A 134 11.26 3.59 19.93
CA LYS A 134 10.34 3.31 18.81
C LYS A 134 9.87 1.86 18.84
N TRP A 135 10.80 0.93 19.01
CA TRP A 135 10.49 -0.50 19.11
C TRP A 135 9.52 -0.78 20.26
N ARG A 136 9.79 -0.24 21.46
CA ARG A 136 8.93 -0.43 22.62
C ARG A 136 7.52 0.12 22.42
N LEU A 137 7.38 1.31 21.85
CA LEU A 137 6.08 1.90 21.56
C LEU A 137 5.27 1.04 20.58
N THR A 138 5.92 0.54 19.53
CA THR A 138 5.29 -0.33 18.54
C THR A 138 4.90 -1.68 19.14
N HIS A 139 5.81 -2.29 19.92
CA HIS A 139 5.55 -3.53 20.66
C HIS A 139 4.32 -3.38 21.57
N ASP A 140 4.28 -2.34 22.42
CA ASP A 140 3.20 -2.13 23.37
C ASP A 140 1.86 -1.85 22.65
N MET A 141 1.90 -1.16 21.52
CA MET A 141 0.74 -0.91 20.67
C MET A 141 0.21 -2.22 20.08
N MET A 142 1.05 -3.00 19.41
CA MET A 142 0.64 -4.25 18.76
C MET A 142 0.08 -5.25 19.79
N HIS A 143 0.69 -5.37 20.96
CA HIS A 143 0.22 -6.20 22.08
C HIS A 143 -1.07 -5.65 22.75
N SER A 144 -1.45 -4.41 22.49
CA SER A 144 -2.71 -3.84 23.00
C SER A 144 -3.89 -4.06 22.07
N ALA A 145 -3.65 -4.48 20.84
CA ALA A 145 -4.68 -4.78 19.85
C ALA A 145 -5.41 -6.09 20.18
N THR A 146 -6.67 -6.19 19.76
CA THR A 146 -7.43 -7.44 19.79
C THR A 146 -7.09 -8.32 18.60
N LEU A 147 -6.83 -7.70 17.45
CA LEU A 147 -6.46 -8.34 16.19
C LEU A 147 -5.53 -7.42 15.40
N LEU A 148 -4.63 -8.02 14.62
CA LEU A 148 -3.77 -7.30 13.70
C LEU A 148 -4.11 -7.71 12.26
N GLN A 149 -4.15 -6.76 11.33
CA GLN A 149 -4.29 -7.00 9.90
C GLN A 149 -3.01 -6.55 9.20
N ALA A 150 -2.25 -7.51 8.67
CA ALA A 150 -1.09 -7.25 7.84
C ALA A 150 -1.49 -7.26 6.36
N TRP A 151 -0.92 -6.36 5.55
CA TRP A 151 -1.17 -6.33 4.11
C TRP A 151 -0.43 -7.43 3.36
N SER A 152 0.61 -8.01 3.97
CA SER A 152 1.45 -9.04 3.36
C SER A 152 1.97 -10.04 4.41
N ARG A 153 2.41 -11.21 3.93
CA ARG A 153 3.15 -12.16 4.77
C ARG A 153 4.47 -11.58 5.26
N TRP A 154 5.11 -10.74 4.42
CA TRP A 154 6.32 -10.03 4.80
C TRP A 154 6.11 -9.12 6.02
N ALA A 155 5.04 -8.32 6.05
CA ALA A 155 4.70 -7.48 7.20
C ALA A 155 4.32 -8.33 8.43
N LYS A 156 3.52 -9.40 8.24
CA LYS A 156 3.17 -10.35 9.30
C LYS A 156 4.41 -10.98 9.92
N GLN A 157 5.37 -11.42 9.11
CA GLN A 157 6.58 -12.09 9.59
C GLN A 157 7.39 -11.21 10.55
N SER A 158 7.57 -9.91 10.22
CA SER A 158 8.23 -8.98 11.14
C SER A 158 7.46 -8.78 12.44
N ALA A 159 6.13 -8.70 12.40
CA ALA A 159 5.34 -8.59 13.63
C ALA A 159 5.51 -9.82 14.55
N VAL A 160 5.66 -11.02 13.98
CA VAL A 160 5.94 -12.24 14.72
C VAL A 160 7.38 -12.28 15.24
N ASP A 161 8.35 -12.10 14.35
CA ASP A 161 9.77 -12.35 14.66
C ASP A 161 10.38 -11.22 15.49
N ASP A 162 10.07 -9.97 15.13
CA ASP A 162 10.72 -8.80 15.72
C ASP A 162 9.96 -8.24 16.93
N TYR A 163 8.63 -8.45 16.99
CA TYR A 163 7.78 -7.91 18.05
C TYR A 163 7.10 -8.99 18.90
N GLY A 164 7.32 -10.27 18.61
CA GLY A 164 6.81 -11.39 19.43
C GLY A 164 5.29 -11.52 19.42
N ILE A 165 4.61 -11.04 18.39
CA ILE A 165 3.15 -11.16 18.29
C ILE A 165 2.77 -12.60 17.92
N PRO A 166 1.85 -13.24 18.64
CA PRO A 166 1.36 -14.57 18.27
C PRO A 166 0.78 -14.57 16.84
N ALA A 167 1.20 -15.53 16.01
CA ALA A 167 0.84 -15.56 14.59
C ALA A 167 -0.68 -15.66 14.36
N GLU A 168 -1.42 -16.26 15.32
CA GLU A 168 -2.89 -16.36 15.35
C GLU A 168 -3.58 -15.03 15.63
N MET A 169 -2.89 -14.04 16.16
CA MET A 169 -3.43 -12.68 16.31
C MET A 169 -3.27 -11.83 15.04
N ILE A 170 -2.67 -12.37 13.98
CA ILE A 170 -2.40 -11.61 12.76
C ILE A 170 -3.05 -12.28 11.56
N VAL A 171 -4.04 -11.62 10.99
CA VAL A 171 -4.61 -12.00 9.69
C VAL A 171 -3.83 -11.30 8.57
N VAL A 172 -3.61 -11.99 7.46
CA VAL A 172 -3.09 -11.37 6.23
C VAL A 172 -4.28 -11.07 5.34
N ASN A 173 -4.58 -9.80 5.15
CA ASN A 173 -5.67 -9.35 4.31
C ASN A 173 -5.25 -8.04 3.61
N PRO A 174 -4.73 -8.13 2.38
CA PRO A 174 -4.25 -6.98 1.64
C PRO A 174 -5.37 -6.02 1.25
N PRO A 175 -5.06 -4.72 1.02
CA PRO A 175 -6.02 -3.81 0.42
C PRO A 175 -6.40 -4.30 -0.98
N GLY A 176 -7.67 -4.21 -1.30
CA GLY A 176 -8.18 -4.54 -2.63
C GLY A 176 -8.26 -3.33 -3.54
N VAL A 177 -8.44 -3.60 -4.84
CA VAL A 177 -8.73 -2.62 -5.88
C VAL A 177 -10.11 -2.87 -6.49
N ASN A 178 -10.76 -1.81 -6.97
CA ASN A 178 -12.06 -1.94 -7.62
C ASN A 178 -11.92 -2.60 -9.00
N LEU A 179 -12.21 -3.89 -9.07
CA LEU A 179 -12.08 -4.70 -10.30
C LEU A 179 -13.01 -4.25 -11.44
N GLY A 180 -14.02 -3.45 -11.13
CA GLY A 180 -14.91 -2.84 -12.14
C GLY A 180 -14.27 -1.65 -12.84
N PHE A 181 -13.45 -0.86 -12.12
CA PHE A 181 -12.66 0.24 -12.67
C PHE A 181 -11.36 -0.26 -13.30
N TRP A 182 -10.59 -1.00 -12.51
CA TRP A 182 -9.33 -1.63 -12.93
C TRP A 182 -9.63 -2.92 -13.68
N ARG A 183 -9.94 -2.81 -14.96
CA ARG A 183 -10.26 -3.96 -15.82
C ARG A 183 -9.52 -3.86 -17.16
N PRO A 184 -9.20 -5.00 -17.77
CA PRO A 184 -8.64 -5.01 -19.12
C PRO A 184 -9.58 -4.29 -20.09
N ASN A 185 -9.02 -3.55 -21.03
CA ASN A 185 -9.76 -2.98 -22.16
C ASN A 185 -9.20 -3.54 -23.49
N PRO A 186 -9.79 -4.62 -24.01
CA PRO A 186 -9.30 -5.26 -25.23
C PRO A 186 -9.26 -4.32 -26.44
N THR A 187 -10.19 -3.35 -26.52
CA THR A 187 -10.24 -2.41 -27.64
C THR A 187 -9.05 -1.46 -27.68
N LEU A 188 -8.50 -1.11 -26.54
CA LEU A 188 -7.31 -0.23 -26.45
C LEU A 188 -6.01 -0.95 -26.76
N ARG A 189 -5.97 -2.31 -26.61
CA ARG A 189 -4.79 -3.15 -26.85
C ARG A 189 -4.84 -3.90 -28.19
N SER A 190 -5.99 -3.99 -28.83
CA SER A 190 -6.20 -4.78 -30.06
C SER A 190 -6.09 -3.95 -31.34
N SER A 191 -5.29 -2.90 -31.39
CA SER A 191 -5.05 -2.22 -32.65
C SER A 191 -4.34 -3.22 -33.60
N SER A 192 -4.96 -3.54 -34.74
CA SER A 192 -4.41 -4.42 -35.75
C SER A 192 -3.19 -3.81 -36.48
N ALA A 193 -2.86 -2.57 -36.20
CA ALA A 193 -1.67 -1.90 -36.70
C ALA A 193 -0.50 -2.08 -35.72
N PRO A 194 0.72 -2.29 -36.21
CA PRO A 194 1.91 -2.30 -35.39
C PRO A 194 2.04 -0.95 -34.64
N HIS A 195 2.04 -0.99 -33.32
CA HIS A 195 2.29 0.18 -32.48
C HIS A 195 3.44 -0.14 -31.52
N PRO A 196 4.17 0.86 -31.02
CA PRO A 196 5.18 0.67 -29.98
C PRO A 196 4.56 0.02 -28.74
N SER A 197 5.27 -0.92 -28.13
CA SER A 197 4.90 -1.47 -26.82
C SER A 197 4.99 -0.41 -25.75
N LYS A 198 3.96 -0.25 -24.92
CA LYS A 198 3.91 0.75 -23.86
C LYS A 198 4.29 0.16 -22.51
N VAL A 199 5.41 0.62 -21.97
CA VAL A 199 5.86 0.32 -20.62
C VAL A 199 5.38 1.42 -19.68
N LEU A 200 4.59 1.07 -18.67
CA LEU A 200 4.02 2.00 -17.69
C LEU A 200 4.75 1.92 -16.36
N PHE A 201 5.09 3.08 -15.83
CA PHE A 201 5.55 3.31 -14.47
C PHE A 201 4.58 4.25 -13.76
N VAL A 202 4.17 3.91 -12.53
CA VAL A 202 3.33 4.78 -11.69
C VAL A 202 3.94 4.89 -10.30
N GLY A 203 4.44 6.07 -9.95
CA GLY A 203 5.07 6.30 -8.66
C GLY A 203 5.19 7.78 -8.33
N ALA A 204 4.52 8.24 -7.25
CA ALA A 204 4.56 9.64 -6.83
C ALA A 204 5.97 10.10 -6.44
N ASP A 205 6.74 9.23 -5.77
CA ASP A 205 8.13 9.39 -5.40
C ASP A 205 8.97 8.62 -6.44
N PHE A 206 9.45 9.35 -7.44
CA PHE A 206 10.08 8.79 -8.62
C PHE A 206 11.36 8.00 -8.28
N ARG A 207 12.22 8.58 -7.46
CA ARG A 207 13.52 7.98 -7.11
C ARG A 207 13.35 6.72 -6.26
N ARG A 208 12.61 6.81 -5.17
CA ARG A 208 12.38 5.67 -4.29
C ARG A 208 11.69 4.50 -4.99
N LYS A 209 10.79 4.81 -5.93
CA LYS A 209 10.08 3.81 -6.76
C LYS A 209 10.90 3.28 -7.92
N GLY A 210 12.18 3.70 -8.04
CA GLY A 210 13.11 3.20 -9.05
C GLY A 210 12.88 3.75 -10.46
N GLY A 211 12.23 4.91 -10.57
CA GLY A 211 12.01 5.56 -11.86
C GLY A 211 13.32 5.95 -12.54
N ASP A 212 14.34 6.36 -11.77
CA ASP A 212 15.68 6.65 -12.31
C ASP A 212 16.29 5.41 -12.96
N LEU A 213 16.15 4.22 -12.34
CA LEU A 213 16.64 2.95 -12.87
C LEU A 213 15.96 2.59 -14.20
N LEU A 214 14.63 2.76 -14.25
CA LEU A 214 13.86 2.49 -15.46
C LEU A 214 14.19 3.47 -16.59
N LEU A 215 14.37 4.75 -16.27
CA LEU A 215 14.79 5.76 -17.24
C LEU A 215 16.23 5.54 -17.74
N GLU A 216 17.12 5.08 -16.86
CA GLU A 216 18.50 4.67 -17.22
C GLU A 216 18.47 3.48 -18.17
N TRP A 217 17.68 2.45 -17.87
CA TRP A 217 17.46 1.32 -18.76
C TRP A 217 17.01 1.80 -20.15
N TYR A 218 15.97 2.64 -20.20
CA TYR A 218 15.44 3.13 -21.47
C TYR A 218 16.47 3.92 -22.30
N LYS A 219 17.22 4.81 -21.67
CA LYS A 219 18.26 5.62 -22.32
C LYS A 219 19.44 4.77 -22.83
N ARG A 220 19.81 3.70 -22.13
CA ARG A 220 20.90 2.80 -22.53
C ARG A 220 20.48 1.87 -23.65
N GLN A 221 19.32 1.27 -23.55
CA GLN A 221 18.85 0.28 -24.53
C GLN A 221 18.31 0.91 -25.80
N ARG A 222 17.74 2.11 -25.71
CA ARG A 222 17.08 2.82 -26.83
C ARG A 222 16.20 1.89 -27.67
N PRO A 223 15.21 1.22 -27.07
CA PRO A 223 14.44 0.21 -27.77
C PRO A 223 13.60 0.87 -28.87
N GLU A 224 13.67 0.34 -30.09
CA GLU A 224 13.09 0.99 -31.27
C GLU A 224 11.55 1.02 -31.24
N ASN A 225 10.89 0.03 -30.68
CA ASN A 225 9.43 -0.08 -30.68
C ASN A 225 8.86 -0.11 -29.26
N VAL A 226 9.39 0.72 -28.35
CA VAL A 226 8.92 0.82 -26.97
C VAL A 226 8.74 2.27 -26.60
N GLU A 227 7.62 2.59 -25.99
CA GLU A 227 7.34 3.86 -25.35
C GLU A 227 7.35 3.68 -23.83
N LEU A 228 7.99 4.63 -23.13
CA LEU A 228 8.00 4.68 -21.67
C LEU A 228 7.04 5.75 -21.17
N HIS A 229 6.00 5.33 -20.45
CA HIS A 229 4.98 6.19 -19.86
C HIS A 229 5.20 6.29 -18.35
N ILE A 230 5.47 7.48 -17.83
CA ILE A 230 5.82 7.76 -16.43
C ILE A 230 4.75 8.63 -15.80
N VAL A 231 4.10 8.13 -14.75
CA VAL A 231 3.20 8.92 -13.90
C VAL A 231 3.92 9.21 -12.59
N THR A 232 4.21 10.49 -12.32
CA THR A 232 4.93 10.92 -11.12
C THR A 232 4.57 12.34 -10.70
N ARG A 233 4.86 12.70 -9.43
CA ARG A 233 4.76 14.08 -8.94
C ARG A 233 6.07 14.85 -9.05
N GLU A 234 7.18 14.13 -9.21
CA GLU A 234 8.51 14.75 -9.32
C GLU A 234 8.77 15.28 -10.72
N PRO A 235 9.58 16.35 -10.86
CA PRO A 235 9.97 16.85 -12.15
C PRO A 235 10.90 15.82 -12.84
N VAL A 236 10.43 15.28 -13.95
CA VAL A 236 11.17 14.35 -14.82
C VAL A 236 11.06 14.88 -16.25
N ASP A 237 12.18 14.93 -16.95
CA ASP A 237 12.22 15.41 -18.32
C ASP A 237 11.63 14.36 -19.28
N SER A 238 10.70 14.79 -20.12
CA SER A 238 10.25 14.02 -21.28
C SER A 238 11.33 13.99 -22.37
N GLY A 239 11.25 13.01 -23.26
CA GLY A 239 12.19 12.87 -24.36
C GLY A 239 11.61 11.98 -25.47
N PRO A 240 12.40 11.69 -26.53
CA PRO A 240 11.93 10.79 -27.57
C PRO A 240 11.52 9.43 -26.99
N GLY A 241 10.23 9.06 -27.17
CA GLY A 241 9.66 7.82 -26.63
C GLY A 241 9.42 7.80 -25.12
N VAL A 242 9.65 8.91 -24.40
CA VAL A 242 9.40 9.05 -22.97
C VAL A 242 8.31 10.09 -22.73
N TYR A 243 7.19 9.65 -22.19
CA TYR A 243 6.02 10.47 -21.90
C TYR A 243 5.83 10.59 -20.40
N VAL A 244 5.82 11.81 -19.87
CA VAL A 244 5.72 12.07 -18.44
C VAL A 244 4.39 12.75 -18.14
N TYR A 245 3.69 12.23 -17.15
CA TYR A 245 2.37 12.70 -16.70
C TYR A 245 2.45 13.16 -15.25
N HIS A 246 2.17 14.44 -15.05
CA HIS A 246 2.12 15.04 -13.72
C HIS A 246 0.68 15.27 -13.28
N ASN A 247 0.46 15.38 -11.96
CA ASN A 247 -0.82 15.76 -11.36
C ASN A 247 -2.01 14.83 -11.68
N ILE A 248 -1.74 13.58 -12.07
CA ILE A 248 -2.80 12.58 -12.25
C ILE A 248 -3.32 12.15 -10.88
N GLN A 249 -4.64 12.22 -10.73
CA GLN A 249 -5.29 11.84 -9.48
C GLN A 249 -5.46 10.31 -9.39
N PRO A 250 -5.35 9.72 -8.19
CA PRO A 250 -5.70 8.32 -7.96
C PRO A 250 -7.14 8.02 -8.45
N ASN A 251 -7.34 6.83 -9.01
CA ASN A 251 -8.63 6.36 -9.51
C ASN A 251 -9.28 7.24 -10.60
N SER A 252 -8.53 8.18 -11.22
CA SER A 252 -9.06 8.99 -12.33
C SER A 252 -9.15 8.17 -13.62
N ASP A 253 -10.11 8.56 -14.50
CA ASP A 253 -10.25 7.95 -15.83
C ASP A 253 -8.94 8.03 -16.63
N GLN A 254 -8.18 9.11 -16.46
CA GLN A 254 -6.88 9.28 -17.10
C GLN A 254 -5.86 8.24 -16.63
N LEU A 255 -5.78 7.99 -15.31
CA LEU A 255 -4.90 6.96 -14.76
C LEU A 255 -5.31 5.58 -15.23
N ILE A 256 -6.60 5.26 -15.13
CA ILE A 256 -7.17 3.99 -15.59
C ILE A 256 -6.89 3.78 -17.08
N GLY A 257 -7.05 4.80 -17.91
CA GLY A 257 -6.77 4.75 -19.35
C GLY A 257 -5.30 4.46 -19.65
N LEU A 258 -4.35 4.98 -18.87
CA LEU A 258 -2.92 4.69 -19.01
C LEU A 258 -2.63 3.21 -18.73
N TYR A 259 -3.16 2.63 -17.64
CA TYR A 259 -3.01 1.20 -17.38
C TYR A 259 -3.67 0.35 -18.47
N GLN A 260 -4.88 0.72 -18.90
CA GLN A 260 -5.62 -0.04 -19.91
C GLN A 260 -4.99 -0.01 -21.30
N SER A 261 -4.27 1.05 -21.63
CA SER A 261 -3.59 1.22 -22.93
C SER A 261 -2.13 0.77 -22.94
N SER A 262 -1.60 0.32 -21.81
CA SER A 262 -0.21 -0.15 -21.67
C SER A 262 -0.13 -1.67 -21.89
N ASP A 263 1.09 -2.15 -22.16
CA ASP A 263 1.38 -3.56 -22.41
C ASP A 263 2.11 -4.22 -21.25
N LEU A 264 2.94 -3.45 -20.52
CA LEU A 264 3.74 -3.93 -19.41
C LEU A 264 3.77 -2.87 -18.30
N PHE A 265 3.64 -3.30 -17.06
CA PHE A 265 3.85 -2.45 -15.89
C PHE A 265 5.19 -2.76 -15.22
N VAL A 266 5.97 -1.73 -14.91
CA VAL A 266 7.29 -1.87 -14.30
C VAL A 266 7.43 -0.93 -13.11
N LEU A 267 7.72 -1.51 -11.93
CA LEU A 267 7.93 -0.76 -10.68
C LEU A 267 9.20 -1.26 -9.97
N PRO A 268 10.40 -0.84 -10.40
CA PRO A 268 11.66 -1.35 -9.87
C PRO A 268 12.08 -0.60 -8.60
N SER A 269 11.20 -0.60 -7.60
CA SER A 269 11.35 0.17 -6.36
C SER A 269 12.62 -0.18 -5.61
N LEU A 270 13.26 0.83 -5.01
CA LEU A 270 14.36 0.66 -4.06
C LEU A 270 13.82 0.35 -2.65
N ALA A 271 12.62 0.82 -2.35
CA ALA A 271 11.87 0.49 -1.14
C ALA A 271 10.36 0.55 -1.42
N GLU A 272 9.66 -0.48 -0.97
CA GLU A 272 8.22 -0.64 -1.10
C GLU A 272 7.69 -1.47 0.07
N CYS A 273 6.58 -1.07 0.68
CA CYS A 273 5.94 -1.89 1.71
C CYS A 273 5.01 -2.94 1.10
N PHE A 274 4.14 -2.51 0.18
CA PHE A 274 3.18 -3.42 -0.48
C PHE A 274 3.15 -3.25 -2.00
N GLY A 275 2.80 -2.07 -2.53
CA GLY A 275 2.77 -1.81 -3.97
C GLY A 275 1.38 -1.86 -4.60
N ILE A 276 0.44 -1.03 -4.10
CA ILE A 276 -0.94 -0.94 -4.65
C ILE A 276 -0.94 -0.71 -6.17
N ALA A 277 -0.02 0.11 -6.70
CA ALA A 277 0.09 0.36 -8.14
C ALA A 277 0.36 -0.92 -8.97
N THR A 278 1.09 -1.89 -8.40
CA THR A 278 1.29 -3.20 -9.01
C THR A 278 -0.01 -4.01 -9.04
N VAL A 279 -0.79 -3.94 -7.97
CA VAL A 279 -2.11 -4.60 -7.90
C VAL A 279 -3.10 -3.98 -8.89
N GLU A 280 -3.09 -2.65 -9.05
CA GLU A 280 -3.87 -1.94 -10.07
C GLU A 280 -3.51 -2.40 -11.49
N ALA A 281 -2.21 -2.56 -11.76
CA ALA A 281 -1.72 -3.09 -13.03
C ALA A 281 -2.19 -4.52 -13.30
N MET A 282 -2.11 -5.40 -12.29
CA MET A 282 -2.61 -6.76 -12.39
C MET A 282 -4.12 -6.78 -12.66
N ALA A 283 -4.90 -5.97 -11.96
CA ALA A 283 -6.34 -5.86 -12.18
C ALA A 283 -6.69 -5.36 -13.58
N ALA A 284 -5.87 -4.45 -14.14
CA ALA A 284 -5.96 -4.01 -15.52
C ALA A 284 -5.47 -5.06 -16.54
N GLY A 285 -4.98 -6.24 -16.08
CA GLY A 285 -4.52 -7.34 -16.92
C GLY A 285 -3.15 -7.08 -17.57
N LEU A 286 -2.25 -6.38 -16.87
CA LEU A 286 -0.87 -6.20 -17.30
C LEU A 286 0.03 -7.26 -16.68
N PRO A 287 0.99 -7.84 -17.43
CA PRO A 287 2.14 -8.46 -16.81
C PRO A 287 2.91 -7.41 -15.98
N VAL A 288 3.55 -7.85 -14.92
CA VAL A 288 4.18 -6.93 -13.95
C VAL A 288 5.64 -7.31 -13.70
N ILE A 289 6.50 -6.28 -13.60
CA ILE A 289 7.87 -6.44 -13.14
C ILE A 289 8.07 -5.52 -11.93
N ALA A 290 8.54 -6.06 -10.82
CA ALA A 290 8.89 -5.26 -9.66
C ALA A 290 10.15 -5.78 -8.98
N SER A 291 10.76 -4.94 -8.12
CA SER A 291 11.93 -5.35 -7.33
C SER A 291 11.54 -6.28 -6.18
N ASP A 292 12.51 -7.11 -5.75
CA ASP A 292 12.42 -7.95 -4.57
C ASP A 292 12.58 -7.12 -3.29
N VAL A 293 11.52 -6.39 -2.96
CA VAL A 293 11.45 -5.54 -1.76
C VAL A 293 10.07 -5.61 -1.14
N GLY A 294 10.02 -5.60 0.19
CA GLY A 294 8.76 -5.57 0.94
C GLY A 294 7.83 -6.75 0.63
N GLY A 295 6.55 -6.42 0.44
CA GLY A 295 5.49 -7.41 0.15
C GLY A 295 5.38 -7.83 -1.32
N THR A 296 6.34 -7.50 -2.19
CA THR A 296 6.27 -7.79 -3.63
C THR A 296 6.07 -9.28 -3.93
N ALA A 297 6.71 -10.16 -3.15
CA ALA A 297 6.57 -11.62 -3.29
C ALA A 297 5.15 -12.15 -2.95
N ASP A 298 4.32 -11.35 -2.28
CA ASP A 298 2.92 -11.67 -2.02
C ASP A 298 2.01 -11.29 -3.21
N ILE A 299 2.50 -10.44 -4.10
CA ILE A 299 1.75 -9.91 -5.25
C ILE A 299 2.13 -10.65 -6.53
N ILE A 300 3.42 -10.84 -6.79
CA ILE A 300 3.94 -11.42 -8.03
C ILE A 300 4.30 -12.89 -7.81
N GLU A 301 3.77 -13.75 -8.66
CA GLU A 301 4.22 -15.13 -8.82
C GLU A 301 5.14 -15.18 -10.05
N PRO A 302 6.47 -15.35 -9.86
CA PRO A 302 7.42 -15.32 -10.96
C PRO A 302 7.04 -16.31 -12.08
N GLU A 303 7.23 -15.87 -13.33
CA GLU A 303 6.89 -16.61 -14.56
C GLU A 303 5.38 -16.83 -14.79
N ARG A 304 4.53 -16.65 -13.79
CA ARG A 304 3.08 -16.77 -13.94
C ARG A 304 2.45 -15.45 -14.38
N ASN A 305 2.68 -14.36 -13.64
CA ASN A 305 2.10 -13.06 -13.93
C ASN A 305 3.14 -11.95 -14.13
N GLY A 306 4.43 -12.27 -14.03
CA GLY A 306 5.52 -11.32 -14.21
C GLY A 306 6.84 -11.81 -13.66
N PHE A 307 7.72 -10.87 -13.32
CA PHE A 307 9.04 -11.15 -12.74
C PHE A 307 9.32 -10.28 -11.51
N ILE A 308 10.05 -10.88 -10.56
CA ILE A 308 10.67 -10.18 -9.44
C ILE A 308 12.16 -10.08 -9.75
N VAL A 309 12.72 -8.85 -9.71
CA VAL A 309 14.13 -8.59 -10.00
C VAL A 309 14.85 -8.04 -8.76
N PRO A 310 16.16 -8.26 -8.61
CA PRO A 310 16.90 -7.61 -7.52
C PRO A 310 16.76 -6.09 -7.58
N ALA A 311 16.65 -5.43 -6.43
CA ALA A 311 16.62 -3.98 -6.36
C ALA A 311 17.92 -3.39 -6.93
N ASN A 312 17.81 -2.29 -7.66
CA ASN A 312 18.93 -1.58 -8.28
C ASN A 312 19.73 -2.41 -9.32
N ASP A 313 19.14 -3.44 -9.92
CA ASP A 313 19.78 -4.25 -10.96
C ASP A 313 19.18 -3.96 -12.35
N VAL A 314 19.84 -3.06 -13.11
CA VAL A 314 19.44 -2.69 -14.49
C VAL A 314 19.51 -3.89 -15.43
N ALA A 315 20.47 -4.81 -15.22
CA ALA A 315 20.66 -5.94 -16.12
C ALA A 315 19.53 -6.96 -15.97
N ALA A 316 19.17 -7.32 -14.73
CA ALA A 316 18.03 -8.17 -14.45
C ALA A 316 16.72 -7.54 -14.92
N LEU A 317 16.52 -6.24 -14.70
CA LEU A 317 15.38 -5.48 -15.21
C LEU A 317 15.29 -5.53 -16.72
N SER A 318 16.41 -5.30 -17.42
CA SER A 318 16.50 -5.35 -18.89
C SER A 318 16.13 -6.73 -19.43
N CYS A 319 16.64 -7.79 -18.82
CA CYS A 319 16.33 -9.18 -19.19
C CYS A 319 14.84 -9.48 -19.03
N ALA A 320 14.24 -9.11 -17.90
CA ALA A 320 12.82 -9.33 -17.62
C ALA A 320 11.92 -8.60 -18.62
N ILE A 321 12.22 -7.31 -18.93
CA ILE A 321 11.46 -6.55 -19.93
C ILE A 321 11.61 -7.18 -21.31
N ALA A 322 12.82 -7.54 -21.72
CA ALA A 322 13.07 -8.17 -23.03
C ALA A 322 12.33 -9.53 -23.16
N THR A 323 12.29 -10.32 -22.09
CA THR A 323 11.58 -11.61 -22.06
C THR A 323 10.08 -11.42 -22.30
N ILE A 324 9.45 -10.47 -21.60
CA ILE A 324 7.99 -10.25 -21.74
C ILE A 324 7.65 -9.61 -23.09
N LEU A 325 8.35 -8.54 -23.47
CA LEU A 325 8.06 -7.82 -24.72
C LEU A 325 8.50 -8.57 -25.99
N GLY A 326 9.47 -9.47 -25.87
CA GLY A 326 9.97 -10.30 -26.98
C GLY A 326 9.07 -11.44 -27.40
N ASP A 327 8.09 -11.82 -26.56
CA ASP A 327 7.11 -12.89 -26.85
C ASP A 327 5.68 -12.44 -26.57
N ALA A 328 4.94 -12.18 -27.64
CA ALA A 328 3.54 -11.76 -27.56
C ALA A 328 2.63 -12.80 -26.86
N THR A 329 3.00 -14.09 -26.84
CA THR A 329 2.26 -15.13 -26.11
C THR A 329 2.54 -15.05 -24.62
N CYS A 330 3.81 -14.88 -24.24
CA CYS A 330 4.22 -14.64 -22.86
C CYS A 330 3.49 -13.40 -22.28
N LEU A 331 3.53 -12.27 -23.00
CA LEU A 331 2.87 -11.03 -22.61
C LEU A 331 1.37 -11.21 -22.36
N ARG A 332 0.65 -11.84 -23.30
CA ARG A 332 -0.79 -12.09 -23.15
C ARG A 332 -1.10 -13.03 -22.00
N ASN A 333 -0.36 -14.13 -21.89
CA ASN A 333 -0.60 -15.14 -20.85
C ASN A 333 -0.34 -14.56 -19.44
N MET A 334 0.78 -13.87 -19.24
CA MET A 334 1.09 -13.23 -17.96
C MET A 334 0.07 -12.16 -17.60
N GLY A 335 -0.39 -11.35 -18.56
CA GLY A 335 -1.44 -10.38 -18.34
C GLY A 335 -2.77 -11.01 -17.93
N ALA A 336 -3.16 -12.11 -18.55
CA ALA A 336 -4.35 -12.86 -18.16
C ALA A 336 -4.22 -13.46 -16.74
N GLN A 337 -3.05 -14.01 -16.40
CA GLN A 337 -2.78 -14.53 -15.07
C GLN A 337 -2.74 -13.41 -14.00
N SER A 338 -2.20 -12.23 -14.33
CA SER A 338 -2.27 -11.05 -13.46
C SER A 338 -3.73 -10.74 -13.09
N ARG A 339 -4.62 -10.72 -14.08
CA ARG A 339 -6.05 -10.47 -13.84
C ARG A 339 -6.68 -11.53 -12.95
N LEU A 340 -6.43 -12.79 -13.19
CA LEU A 340 -6.96 -13.90 -12.37
C LEU A 340 -6.48 -13.81 -10.92
N LEU A 341 -5.19 -13.53 -10.69
CA LEU A 341 -4.64 -13.36 -9.35
C LEU A 341 -5.23 -12.12 -8.65
N ALA A 342 -5.47 -11.03 -9.40
CA ALA A 342 -6.12 -9.85 -8.84
C ALA A 342 -7.57 -10.15 -8.39
N GLU A 343 -8.34 -10.91 -9.17
CA GLU A 343 -9.70 -11.35 -8.81
C GLU A 343 -9.72 -12.31 -7.62
N GLU A 344 -8.71 -13.15 -7.51
CA GLU A 344 -8.57 -14.10 -6.40
C GLU A 344 -8.21 -13.42 -5.09
N ARG A 345 -7.21 -12.50 -5.09
CA ARG A 345 -6.54 -12.02 -3.88
C ARG A 345 -6.78 -10.56 -3.54
N PHE A 346 -7.13 -9.73 -4.54
CA PHE A 346 -7.14 -8.27 -4.41
C PHE A 346 -8.48 -7.64 -4.79
N ASP A 347 -9.57 -8.40 -4.70
CA ASP A 347 -10.92 -7.85 -4.88
C ASP A 347 -11.27 -6.94 -3.70
N LEU A 348 -11.50 -5.66 -3.99
CA LEU A 348 -11.85 -4.65 -3.00
C LEU A 348 -13.04 -5.07 -2.12
N ARG A 349 -14.10 -5.58 -2.73
CA ARG A 349 -15.31 -5.94 -1.98
C ARG A 349 -15.07 -7.11 -1.06
N LYS A 350 -14.42 -8.16 -1.54
CA LYS A 350 -14.11 -9.36 -0.76
C LYS A 350 -13.20 -9.02 0.43
N ASN A 351 -12.07 -8.32 0.16
CA ASN A 351 -11.08 -8.04 1.19
C ASN A 351 -11.61 -7.06 2.23
N THR A 352 -12.36 -6.03 1.80
CA THR A 352 -13.01 -5.11 2.74
C THR A 352 -14.09 -5.81 3.57
N GLN A 353 -14.88 -6.71 2.97
CA GLN A 353 -15.87 -7.50 3.71
C GLN A 353 -15.21 -8.43 4.73
N HIS A 354 -14.05 -9.01 4.43
CA HIS A 354 -13.26 -9.77 5.41
C HIS A 354 -12.86 -8.90 6.60
N THR A 355 -12.34 -7.69 6.36
CA THR A 355 -12.04 -6.71 7.42
C THR A 355 -13.26 -6.42 8.27
N PHE A 356 -14.43 -6.16 7.65
CA PHE A 356 -15.67 -5.87 8.39
C PHE A 356 -16.16 -7.06 9.20
N ASN A 357 -16.05 -8.27 8.67
CA ASN A 357 -16.41 -9.49 9.40
C ASN A 357 -15.52 -9.68 10.63
N TYR A 358 -14.20 -9.45 10.52
CA TYR A 358 -13.30 -9.47 11.67
C TYR A 358 -13.66 -8.39 12.71
N LEU A 359 -13.95 -7.18 12.27
CA LEU A 359 -14.39 -6.09 13.17
C LEU A 359 -15.67 -6.44 13.92
N LYS A 360 -16.67 -7.02 13.23
CA LYS A 360 -17.90 -7.50 13.86
C LYS A 360 -17.65 -8.63 14.85
N GLN A 361 -16.74 -9.57 14.54
CA GLN A 361 -16.36 -10.66 15.44
C GLN A 361 -15.72 -10.13 16.73
N ILE A 362 -14.75 -9.24 16.65
CA ILE A 362 -14.11 -8.67 17.84
C ILE A 362 -15.06 -7.77 18.63
N ALA A 363 -15.99 -7.05 17.98
CA ALA A 363 -17.03 -6.26 18.62
C ALA A 363 -18.01 -7.12 19.40
N ALA A 364 -18.47 -8.25 18.80
CA ALA A 364 -19.42 -9.17 19.41
C ALA A 364 -18.85 -9.89 20.64
N ALA A 365 -17.56 -10.20 20.62
CA ALA A 365 -16.90 -10.94 21.69
C ALA A 365 -16.75 -10.16 22.99
N ARG A 366 -16.84 -8.83 22.97
CA ARG A 366 -16.76 -7.91 24.15
C ARG A 366 -15.62 -8.21 25.15
N LEU A 367 -14.63 -9.04 24.79
CA LEU A 367 -13.58 -9.48 25.70
C LEU A 367 -12.21 -9.00 25.22
N PRO A 368 -11.40 -8.41 26.09
CA PRO A 368 -9.99 -8.28 25.87
C PRO A 368 -9.33 -9.67 26.03
N HIS A 369 -8.58 -10.09 25.03
CA HIS A 369 -7.66 -11.22 25.00
C HIS A 369 -8.25 -12.62 24.67
N HIS A 370 -7.75 -13.16 23.54
CA HIS A 370 -7.88 -14.52 23.01
C HIS A 370 -9.26 -14.91 22.43
N ILE A 371 -9.52 -14.41 21.22
CA ILE A 371 -10.50 -15.06 20.36
C ILE A 371 -9.71 -16.01 19.44
N PRO A 372 -10.02 -17.32 19.41
CA PRO A 372 -9.63 -18.13 18.27
C PRO A 372 -10.46 -17.66 17.07
N VAL A 373 -9.92 -16.73 16.30
CA VAL A 373 -10.51 -16.34 15.02
C VAL A 373 -10.52 -17.61 14.17
N GLN A 374 -11.70 -18.09 13.80
CA GLN A 374 -11.82 -19.12 12.79
C GLN A 374 -11.34 -18.50 11.47
N ILE A 375 -10.05 -18.68 11.20
CA ILE A 375 -9.46 -18.30 9.93
C ILE A 375 -9.97 -19.33 8.93
N GLU A 376 -10.94 -18.95 8.08
CA GLU A 376 -11.24 -19.71 6.88
C GLU A 376 -9.95 -19.79 6.08
N ARG A 377 -9.34 -20.98 6.06
CA ARG A 377 -8.19 -21.26 5.21
C ARG A 377 -8.72 -21.24 3.79
N SER A 378 -8.51 -20.13 3.09
CA SER A 378 -8.54 -20.14 1.62
C SER A 378 -7.48 -21.12 1.15
N ARG A 379 -7.94 -22.23 0.56
CA ARG A 379 -7.12 -23.25 -0.09
C ARG A 379 -6.42 -22.71 -1.31
#